data_bf9bbc8d7f076adf292be5b546230450
#
_entry.id   bf9bbc8d7f076adf292be5b546230450
#
_cell.length_a   1.000
_cell.length_b   1.000
_cell.length_c   1.000
_cell.angle_alpha   90.00
_cell.angle_beta   90.00
_cell.angle_gamma   90.00
#
_symmetry.space_group_name_H-M   'P 1'
#
loop_
_entity.id
_entity.type
_entity.pdbx_description
1 polymer ?
#
loop_
_entity_poly.entity_id
_entity_poly.type
_entity_poly.pdbx_seq_one_letter_code
_entity_poly.pdbx_strand_id
1 'polypeptide(L)'
;MSRYGSQRADREPETSSMVISGVDITGAKFQEESQTIDISETGIAFYLKTSVWMDAHLNLEIFSSPSLGPKSLLRAKIVRFGKPAEGKRFVAARFD
;
A
#
# COMPACT_ATOMS: atom_id res chain seq x y z
N MET A 1 24.20 -3.13 18.10
CA MET A 1 23.48 -3.49 17.84
C MET A 1 22.97 -3.56 17.45
N SER A 2 23.02 -3.65 17.19
CA SER A 2 22.29 -3.86 16.67
C SER A 2 21.90 -4.15 16.60
N ARG A 3 22.02 -4.29 16.57
CA ARG A 3 21.40 -4.61 16.30
C ARG A 3 20.66 -5.05 16.29
N TYR A 4 20.77 -5.06 16.49
CA TYR A 4 19.77 -5.48 16.21
C TYR A 4 19.06 -5.46 15.55
N GLY A 5 19.16 -5.27 15.59
CA GLY A 5 17.97 -4.88 15.00
C GLY A 5 17.69 -5.47 13.74
N SER A 6 18.37 -5.82 13.21
CA SER A 6 18.16 -6.19 11.94
C SER A 6 17.30 -7.29 11.64
N GLN A 7 16.79 -7.94 12.52
CA GLN A 7 16.01 -9.01 12.20
C GLN A 7 14.79 -8.74 11.49
N ARG A 8 14.42 -7.55 11.29
CA ARG A 8 13.22 -7.23 10.58
C ARG A 8 13.57 -6.61 9.31
N ALA A 9 14.55 -7.07 8.69
CA ALA A 9 15.02 -6.44 7.49
C ALA A 9 14.00 -6.45 6.38
N ASP A 10 13.08 -7.38 6.40
CA ASP A 10 12.10 -7.43 5.33
C ASP A 10 10.90 -6.53 5.58
N ARG A 11 10.88 -5.79 6.69
CA ARG A 11 9.74 -4.93 6.94
C ARG A 11 10.22 -3.67 7.60
N GLU A 12 10.29 -2.62 6.85
CA GLU A 12 10.74 -1.33 7.33
C GLU A 12 9.67 -0.28 7.13
N PRO A 13 9.47 0.58 8.12
CA PRO A 13 8.58 1.72 7.92
C PRO A 13 9.14 2.57 6.80
N GLU A 14 8.29 2.90 5.86
CA GLU A 14 8.73 3.67 4.71
C GLU A 14 7.57 4.48 4.21
N THR A 15 7.70 5.80 4.25
CA THR A 15 6.67 6.70 3.79
C THR A 15 7.07 7.27 2.44
N SER A 16 6.33 6.90 1.41
CA SER A 16 6.56 7.37 0.05
C SER A 16 5.24 7.77 -0.56
N SER A 17 5.25 8.75 -1.43
CA SER A 17 4.05 9.16 -2.15
C SER A 17 3.61 8.07 -3.09
N MET A 18 2.31 7.90 -3.25
CA MET A 18 1.79 6.88 -4.14
C MET A 18 0.46 7.30 -4.73
N VAL A 19 0.14 6.72 -5.88
CA VAL A 19 -1.16 6.86 -6.52
C VAL A 19 -1.74 5.47 -6.63
N ILE A 20 -2.96 5.31 -6.16
CA ILE A 20 -3.66 4.03 -6.16
C ILE A 20 -4.79 4.13 -7.16
N SER A 21 -4.93 3.14 -8.03
CA SER A 21 -6.04 3.12 -8.96
C SER A 21 -6.65 1.73 -9.03
N GLY A 22 -7.92 1.69 -9.40
CA GLY A 22 -8.64 0.44 -9.48
C GLY A 22 -10.10 0.73 -9.67
N VAL A 23 -10.94 -0.19 -9.17
CA VAL A 23 -12.39 -0.11 -9.29
C VAL A 23 -12.97 -0.13 -7.88
N ASP A 24 -13.87 0.80 -7.59
CA ASP A 24 -14.47 0.88 -6.26
C ASP A 24 -15.67 -0.06 -6.15
N ILE A 25 -16.33 -0.05 -4.98
CA ILE A 25 -17.44 -0.99 -4.74
C ILE A 25 -18.64 -0.74 -5.62
N THR A 26 -18.74 0.42 -6.28
CA THR A 26 -19.84 0.69 -7.19
C THR A 26 -19.52 0.26 -8.62
N GLY A 27 -18.31 -0.20 -8.88
CA GLY A 27 -17.88 -0.57 -10.22
C GLY A 27 -17.25 0.59 -10.98
N ALA A 28 -17.07 1.73 -10.35
CA ALA A 28 -16.48 2.89 -11.00
C ALA A 28 -14.98 2.89 -10.83
N LYS A 29 -14.27 3.32 -11.86
CA LYS A 29 -12.82 3.47 -11.77
C LYS A 29 -12.49 4.64 -10.88
N PHE A 30 -11.42 4.51 -10.11
CA PHE A 30 -10.98 5.58 -9.23
C PHE A 30 -9.47 5.70 -9.27
N GLN A 31 -9.00 6.84 -8.79
CA GLN A 31 -7.58 7.12 -8.63
C GLN A 31 -7.46 7.98 -7.39
N GLU A 32 -6.55 7.61 -6.51
CA GLU A 32 -6.42 8.29 -5.23
C GLU A 32 -4.96 8.43 -4.85
N GLU A 33 -4.58 9.60 -4.34
CA GLU A 33 -3.23 9.82 -3.84
C GLU A 33 -3.17 9.42 -2.37
N SER A 34 -2.08 8.81 -1.97
CA SER A 34 -1.88 8.38 -0.61
C SER A 34 -0.39 8.32 -0.33
N GLN A 35 -0.05 7.68 0.77
CA GLN A 35 1.33 7.45 1.15
C GLN A 35 1.45 6.04 1.68
N THR A 36 2.59 5.44 1.45
CA THR A 36 2.87 4.12 2.02
C THR A 36 3.06 4.24 3.52
N ILE A 37 2.71 3.19 4.25
CA ILE A 37 2.99 3.10 5.68
C ILE A 37 4.23 2.22 5.87
N ASP A 38 4.25 1.06 5.23
CA ASP A 38 5.44 0.25 5.19
C ASP A 38 5.41 -0.61 3.93
N ILE A 39 6.57 -1.14 3.58
CA ILE A 39 6.73 -1.97 2.38
C ILE A 39 7.61 -3.15 2.78
N SER A 40 7.24 -4.35 2.33
CA SER A 40 8.07 -5.54 2.49
C SER A 40 8.26 -6.18 1.13
N GLU A 41 8.96 -7.28 1.10
CA GLU A 41 9.16 -8.00 -0.15
C GLU A 41 7.86 -8.51 -0.75
N THR A 42 6.88 -8.80 0.07
CA THR A 42 5.67 -9.46 -0.39
C THR A 42 4.44 -8.54 -0.39
N GLY A 43 4.53 -7.37 0.21
CA GLY A 43 3.33 -6.54 0.29
C GLY A 43 3.59 -5.13 0.77
N ILE A 44 2.50 -4.42 0.96
CA ILE A 44 2.53 -3.00 1.24
C ILE A 44 1.32 -2.64 2.09
N ALA A 45 1.47 -1.61 2.92
CA ALA A 45 0.36 -1.08 3.70
C ALA A 45 0.21 0.41 3.42
N PHE A 46 -1.04 0.87 3.40
CA PHE A 46 -1.34 2.28 3.14
C PHE A 46 -2.75 2.58 3.63
N TYR A 47 -3.14 3.86 3.61
CA TYR A 47 -4.51 4.26 3.89
C TYR A 47 -5.24 4.56 2.60
N LEU A 48 -6.53 4.24 2.56
CA LEU A 48 -7.36 4.44 1.38
C LEU A 48 -8.70 4.99 1.80
N LYS A 49 -9.15 6.06 1.14
CA LYS A 49 -10.45 6.64 1.41
C LYS A 49 -11.55 5.97 0.60
N THR A 50 -11.23 5.58 -0.63
CA THR A 50 -12.19 4.94 -1.51
C THR A 50 -12.57 3.57 -1.00
N SER A 51 -13.85 3.24 -1.04
CA SER A 51 -14.33 1.92 -0.62
C SER A 51 -14.11 0.91 -1.73
N VAL A 52 -13.45 -0.18 -1.38
CA VAL A 52 -13.13 -1.24 -2.33
C VAL A 52 -13.46 -2.57 -1.69
N TRP A 53 -13.58 -3.60 -2.53
CA TRP A 53 -13.88 -4.93 -2.02
C TRP A 53 -12.62 -5.61 -1.49
N MET A 54 -12.82 -6.52 -0.52
CA MET A 54 -11.75 -7.42 -0.12
C MET A 54 -11.34 -8.22 -1.35
N ASP A 55 -10.06 -8.54 -1.44
CA ASP A 55 -9.50 -9.26 -2.59
C ASP A 55 -9.46 -8.46 -3.87
N ALA A 56 -9.79 -7.17 -3.83
CA ALA A 56 -9.66 -6.34 -5.01
C ALA A 56 -8.20 -6.19 -5.40
N HIS A 57 -7.95 -6.12 -6.70
CA HIS A 57 -6.61 -5.84 -7.21
C HIS A 57 -6.50 -4.36 -7.49
N LEU A 58 -5.42 -3.78 -7.06
CA LEU A 58 -5.14 -2.36 -7.22
C LEU A 58 -3.85 -2.17 -7.97
N ASN A 59 -3.78 -1.09 -8.74
CA ASN A 59 -2.55 -0.69 -9.39
C ASN A 59 -1.93 0.41 -8.55
N LEU A 60 -0.65 0.29 -8.26
CA LEU A 60 0.05 1.19 -7.37
C LEU A 60 1.21 1.83 -8.11
N GLU A 61 1.29 3.14 -8.00
CA GLU A 61 2.41 3.89 -8.55
C GLU A 61 3.10 4.54 -7.37
N ILE A 62 4.32 4.15 -7.09
CA ILE A 62 5.03 4.58 -5.89
C ILE A 62 6.24 5.38 -6.30
N PHE A 63 6.43 6.54 -5.66
CA PHE A 63 7.47 7.49 -6.05
C PHE A 63 8.52 7.62 -4.98
N SER A 64 9.77 7.69 -5.40
CA SER A 64 10.90 8.02 -4.52
C SER A 64 10.99 7.10 -3.32
N SER A 65 10.75 5.82 -3.54
CA SER A 65 10.84 4.84 -2.47
C SER A 65 12.29 4.42 -2.29
N PRO A 66 12.84 4.45 -1.07
CA PRO A 66 14.19 3.97 -0.86
C PRO A 66 14.40 2.52 -1.27
N SER A 67 13.39 1.69 -1.11
CA SER A 67 13.54 0.28 -1.45
C SER A 67 13.15 -0.03 -2.89
N LEU A 68 12.30 0.77 -3.52
CA LEU A 68 11.76 0.46 -4.84
C LEU A 68 12.28 1.37 -5.95
N GLY A 69 12.94 2.49 -5.60
CA GLY A 69 13.50 3.38 -6.58
C GLY A 69 12.63 4.60 -6.86
N PRO A 70 13.00 5.41 -7.85
CA PRO A 70 12.34 6.70 -8.07
C PRO A 70 10.90 6.58 -8.52
N LYS A 71 10.54 5.51 -9.21
CA LYS A 71 9.16 5.28 -9.62
C LYS A 71 8.96 3.79 -9.88
N SER A 72 7.94 3.23 -9.25
CA SER A 72 7.63 1.81 -9.42
C SER A 72 6.16 1.63 -9.68
N LEU A 73 5.83 0.76 -10.62
CA LEU A 73 4.46 0.40 -10.96
C LEU A 73 4.26 -1.03 -10.51
N LEU A 74 3.33 -1.22 -9.58
CA LEU A 74 3.10 -2.53 -8.99
C LEU A 74 1.62 -2.82 -8.98
N ARG A 75 1.29 -4.09 -8.85
CA ARG A 75 -0.09 -4.51 -8.69
C ARG A 75 -0.19 -5.35 -7.44
N ALA A 76 -1.24 -5.14 -6.66
CA ALA A 76 -1.38 -5.83 -5.40
C ALA A 76 -2.83 -6.18 -5.14
N LYS A 77 -3.03 -7.24 -4.38
CA LYS A 77 -4.36 -7.69 -3.99
C LYS A 77 -4.57 -7.39 -2.53
N ILE A 78 -5.70 -6.78 -2.19
CA ILE A 78 -6.04 -6.45 -0.82
C ILE A 78 -6.25 -7.75 -0.03
N VAL A 79 -5.56 -7.88 1.09
CA VAL A 79 -5.68 -9.07 1.92
C VAL A 79 -6.23 -8.76 3.31
N ARG A 80 -6.23 -7.49 3.72
CA ARG A 80 -6.75 -7.15 5.03
C ARG A 80 -7.11 -5.67 5.10
N PHE A 81 -8.19 -5.37 5.81
CA PHE A 81 -8.55 -4.00 6.16
C PHE A 81 -8.36 -3.81 7.66
N GLY A 82 -7.92 -2.63 8.03
CA GLY A 82 -7.92 -2.22 9.42
C GLY A 82 -9.17 -1.41 9.71
N LYS A 83 -9.20 -0.81 10.89
CA LYS A 83 -10.34 0.00 11.29
C LYS A 83 -10.34 1.33 10.58
N PRO A 84 -11.50 1.83 10.19
CA PRO A 84 -11.58 3.17 9.61
C PRO A 84 -11.20 4.23 10.64
N ALA A 85 -10.53 5.27 10.19
CA ALA A 85 -10.19 6.39 11.04
C ALA A 85 -10.11 7.63 10.17
N GLU A 86 -10.78 8.69 10.58
CA GLU A 86 -10.72 9.97 9.87
C GLU A 86 -11.07 9.86 8.38
N GLY A 87 -12.08 9.06 8.10
CA GLY A 87 -12.53 8.92 6.71
C GLY A 87 -11.70 8.03 5.83
N LYS A 88 -10.70 7.37 6.38
CA LYS A 88 -9.87 6.47 5.60
C LYS A 88 -9.65 5.19 6.38
N ARG A 89 -9.22 4.16 5.67
CA ARG A 89 -9.05 2.84 6.26
C ARG A 89 -7.66 2.32 5.96
N PHE A 90 -7.06 1.67 6.93
CA PHE A 90 -5.80 0.96 6.74
C PHE A 90 -6.04 -0.21 5.79
N VAL A 91 -5.15 -0.39 4.83
CA VAL A 91 -5.21 -1.48 3.87
C VAL A 91 -3.87 -2.17 3.84
N ALA A 92 -3.89 -3.50 3.91
CA ALA A 92 -2.71 -4.30 3.65
C ALA A 92 -2.95 -5.07 2.36
N ALA A 93 -1.99 -5.04 1.46
CA ALA A 93 -2.09 -5.67 0.16
C ALA A 93 -0.84 -6.47 -0.14
N ARG A 94 -1.02 -7.55 -0.89
CA ARG A 94 0.08 -8.43 -1.25
C ARG A 94 0.38 -8.24 -2.71
N PHE A 95 1.65 -8.11 -3.05
CA PHE A 95 2.05 -7.93 -4.44
C PHE A 95 1.71 -9.18 -5.26
N ASP A 96 1.23 -8.95 -6.46
CA ASP A 96 0.90 -10.03 -7.40
C ASP A 96 2.15 -10.73 -7.95
#